data_5634541d6fc1c627d60dd5b777ca7730
#
_entry.id   5634541d6fc1c627d60dd5b777ca7730
#
_cell.length_a   1.000
_cell.length_b   1.000
_cell.length_c   1.000
_cell.angle_alpha   90.00
_cell.angle_beta   90.00
_cell.angle_gamma   90.00
#
_symmetry.space_group_name_H-M   'P 1'
#
loop_
_entity.id
_entity.type
_entity.pdbx_description
1 polymer ?
#
loop_
_entity_poly.entity_id
_entity_poly.type
_entity_poly.pdbx_seq_one_letter_code
_entity_poly.pdbx_strand_id
1 'polypeptide(L)'
;MKSIKLVTIGGGSSYTPELVEGMILRQSKLQISEWWFVDVELGQDKLTTIVELAKRMVKKAGLNWQIYGTLNRREALKDADFVTSQFRVGQLDARILDESIPLKYGMLGQETNGAGGIFKAFRTIEAYKPIIEDMKELCPDAWLINFTNPAGIVTEALINRLGWGKTIGVCNIPIGQQKAAAEVLDLDDKQLMLRHVGLNHFHFHEVWDQDGHNRTDEVIEKLYGTEREDKVKGVKNITSLDFPIELLRSLHLLPCDYHRYFFIETEMLEDSIQQFKEGTARGEQVKKIEEELFAVYRNPHTDEKPKQLELRGGAYYSDIACQLIVAIVNDTHEQFTVSTLNQGVMDYLPKDCVVEISTIITANGPVPLAVPTVSPFVKGYLQMMKQMELLTVEAAMTGSYDLALQAFMIHPLIANDARTQVVLNELLLAHESYLPQFHDSIEKIKIKE
;
A
#
# COMPACT_ATOMS: atom_id res chain seq x y z
N MET A 1 4.32 -26.11 16.86
CA MET A 1 4.00 -24.78 16.29
C MET A 1 2.49 -24.54 16.49
N LYS A 2 2.10 -23.31 16.83
CA LYS A 2 0.68 -22.93 16.87
C LYS A 2 0.13 -23.02 15.44
N SER A 3 -1.00 -23.70 15.25
CA SER A 3 -1.72 -23.69 13.97
C SER A 3 -2.58 -22.45 13.89
N ILE A 4 -2.61 -21.77 12.74
CA ILE A 4 -3.38 -20.54 12.55
C ILE A 4 -4.45 -20.72 11.46
N LYS A 5 -5.54 -19.99 11.63
CA LYS A 5 -6.53 -19.72 10.60
C LYS A 5 -6.27 -18.36 9.97
N LEU A 6 -6.05 -18.36 8.65
CA LEU A 6 -5.77 -17.16 7.86
C LEU A 6 -6.94 -16.81 6.95
N VAL A 7 -7.30 -15.53 6.89
CA VAL A 7 -8.33 -15.00 5.98
C VAL A 7 -7.73 -13.94 5.10
N THR A 8 -8.00 -13.96 3.80
CA THR A 8 -7.59 -12.93 2.84
C THR A 8 -8.81 -12.26 2.22
N ILE A 9 -9.06 -11.00 2.58
CA ILE A 9 -10.11 -10.16 1.98
C ILE A 9 -9.55 -9.56 0.67
N GLY A 10 -10.29 -9.74 -0.44
CA GLY A 10 -9.79 -9.51 -1.80
C GLY A 10 -8.99 -10.72 -2.31
N GLY A 11 -9.45 -11.92 -1.94
CA GLY A 11 -8.79 -13.19 -2.25
C GLY A 11 -8.68 -13.49 -3.74
N GLY A 12 -9.56 -12.94 -4.58
CA GLY A 12 -9.51 -13.02 -6.04
C GLY A 12 -8.46 -12.11 -6.68
N SER A 13 -7.64 -11.40 -5.91
CA SER A 13 -6.57 -10.56 -6.44
C SER A 13 -5.53 -11.38 -7.21
N SER A 14 -5.05 -10.83 -8.32
CA SER A 14 -3.95 -11.43 -9.11
C SER A 14 -2.64 -11.56 -8.32
N TYR A 15 -2.49 -10.90 -7.16
CA TYR A 15 -1.34 -11.05 -6.26
C TYR A 15 -1.45 -12.23 -5.29
N THR A 16 -2.62 -12.81 -5.12
CA THR A 16 -2.82 -13.90 -4.14
C THR A 16 -1.86 -15.08 -4.33
N PRO A 17 -1.50 -15.52 -5.56
CA PRO A 17 -0.53 -16.60 -5.75
C PRO A 17 0.85 -16.29 -5.16
N GLU A 18 1.28 -15.02 -5.15
CA GLU A 18 2.53 -14.61 -4.51
C GLU A 18 2.43 -14.75 -2.99
N LEU A 19 1.30 -14.38 -2.40
CA LEU A 19 1.06 -14.55 -0.96
C LEU A 19 1.07 -16.04 -0.57
N VAL A 20 0.46 -16.91 -1.41
CA VAL A 20 0.47 -18.37 -1.23
C VAL A 20 1.90 -18.93 -1.28
N GLU A 21 2.68 -18.56 -2.28
CA GLU A 21 4.10 -18.95 -2.39
C GLU A 21 4.90 -18.48 -1.16
N GLY A 22 4.73 -17.24 -0.75
CA GLY A 22 5.42 -16.68 0.41
C GLY A 22 5.15 -17.45 1.70
N MET A 23 3.92 -17.92 1.92
CA MET A 23 3.57 -18.77 3.06
C MET A 23 4.14 -20.19 2.91
N ILE A 24 4.10 -20.78 1.71
CA ILE A 24 4.69 -22.10 1.45
C ILE A 24 6.18 -22.09 1.78
N LEU A 25 6.92 -21.08 1.38
CA LEU A 25 8.35 -20.92 1.68
C LEU A 25 8.64 -20.85 3.18
N ARG A 26 7.65 -20.47 3.99
CA ARG A 26 7.77 -20.30 5.45
C ARG A 26 7.09 -21.41 6.26
N GLN A 27 6.68 -22.49 5.63
CA GLN A 27 5.97 -23.62 6.25
C GLN A 27 6.70 -24.23 7.45
N SER A 28 8.02 -24.18 7.47
CA SER A 28 8.84 -24.66 8.61
C SER A 28 8.75 -23.77 9.85
N LYS A 29 8.26 -22.53 9.71
CA LYS A 29 8.13 -21.53 10.78
C LYS A 29 6.68 -21.29 11.19
N LEU A 30 5.70 -21.69 10.36
CA LEU A 30 4.29 -21.40 10.56
C LEU A 30 3.42 -22.55 10.05
N GLN A 31 2.46 -23.00 10.86
CA GLN A 31 1.48 -24.00 10.46
C GLN A 31 0.14 -23.31 10.18
N ILE A 32 -0.39 -23.48 8.97
CA ILE A 32 -1.73 -23.01 8.59
C ILE A 32 -2.67 -24.21 8.63
N SER A 33 -3.78 -24.13 9.38
CA SER A 33 -4.84 -25.14 9.35
C SER A 33 -5.81 -24.87 8.20
N GLU A 34 -6.27 -23.63 8.13
CA GLU A 34 -7.24 -23.17 7.15
C GLU A 34 -6.81 -21.83 6.57
N TRP A 35 -7.01 -21.67 5.26
CA TRP A 35 -6.86 -20.38 4.60
C TRP A 35 -8.08 -20.09 3.74
N TRP A 36 -8.77 -19.01 4.11
CA TRP A 36 -9.99 -18.56 3.46
C TRP A 36 -9.73 -17.37 2.57
N PHE A 37 -10.11 -17.48 1.31
CA PHE A 37 -10.10 -16.36 0.37
C PHE A 37 -11.52 -15.83 0.22
N VAL A 38 -11.68 -14.53 0.48
CA VAL A 38 -12.98 -13.85 0.47
C VAL A 38 -12.97 -12.80 -0.62
N ASP A 39 -14.03 -12.74 -1.42
CA ASP A 39 -14.23 -11.68 -2.39
C ASP A 39 -15.70 -11.29 -2.46
N VAL A 40 -16.03 -10.31 -3.31
CA VAL A 40 -17.39 -9.89 -3.61
C VAL A 40 -17.90 -10.61 -4.87
N GLU A 41 -19.21 -10.56 -5.12
CA GLU A 41 -19.84 -11.22 -6.27
C GLU A 41 -19.17 -10.85 -7.61
N LEU A 42 -18.82 -9.57 -7.80
CA LEU A 42 -18.10 -9.10 -8.98
C LEU A 42 -16.71 -9.76 -9.18
N GLY A 43 -16.10 -10.25 -8.09
CA GLY A 43 -14.81 -10.96 -8.09
C GLY A 43 -14.91 -12.47 -8.14
N GLN A 44 -16.11 -13.08 -8.21
CA GLN A 44 -16.32 -14.51 -8.02
C GLN A 44 -15.51 -15.39 -8.99
N ASP A 45 -15.45 -15.06 -10.26
CA ASP A 45 -14.71 -15.84 -11.27
C ASP A 45 -13.20 -15.82 -11.00
N LYS A 46 -12.69 -14.65 -10.61
CA LYS A 46 -11.29 -14.48 -10.20
C LYS A 46 -11.02 -15.27 -8.93
N LEU A 47 -11.88 -15.16 -7.93
CA LEU A 47 -11.76 -15.91 -6.68
C LEU A 47 -11.70 -17.42 -6.93
N THR A 48 -12.62 -17.96 -7.72
CA THR A 48 -12.63 -19.39 -8.07
C THR A 48 -11.32 -19.83 -8.71
N THR A 49 -10.82 -19.05 -9.68
CA THR A 49 -9.56 -19.31 -10.36
C THR A 49 -8.37 -19.34 -9.38
N ILE A 50 -8.30 -18.37 -8.48
CA ILE A 50 -7.24 -18.24 -7.48
C ILE A 50 -7.29 -19.39 -6.46
N VAL A 51 -8.46 -19.74 -5.97
CA VAL A 51 -8.65 -20.85 -5.02
C VAL A 51 -8.15 -22.17 -5.62
N GLU A 52 -8.49 -22.46 -6.86
CA GLU A 52 -8.02 -23.67 -7.53
C GLU A 52 -6.51 -23.67 -7.76
N LEU A 53 -5.92 -22.52 -8.13
CA LEU A 53 -4.46 -22.40 -8.23
C LEU A 53 -3.80 -22.59 -6.85
N ALA A 54 -4.30 -21.95 -5.81
CA ALA A 54 -3.77 -22.08 -4.46
C ALA A 54 -3.79 -23.54 -3.96
N LYS A 55 -4.88 -24.29 -4.22
CA LYS A 55 -4.96 -25.73 -3.93
C LYS A 55 -3.88 -26.53 -4.65
N ARG A 56 -3.63 -26.25 -5.94
CA ARG A 56 -2.57 -26.91 -6.70
C ARG A 56 -1.18 -26.60 -6.15
N MET A 57 -0.91 -25.31 -5.80
CA MET A 57 0.37 -24.89 -5.20
C MET A 57 0.62 -25.58 -3.86
N VAL A 58 -0.37 -25.60 -2.97
CA VAL A 58 -0.29 -26.24 -1.64
C VAL A 58 -0.07 -27.75 -1.78
N LYS A 59 -0.80 -28.41 -2.71
CA LYS A 59 -0.62 -29.84 -3.01
C LYS A 59 0.78 -30.16 -3.54
N LYS A 60 1.31 -29.34 -4.46
CA LYS A 60 2.67 -29.49 -5.00
C LYS A 60 3.73 -29.39 -3.89
N ALA A 61 3.50 -28.50 -2.93
CA ALA A 61 4.37 -28.33 -1.77
C ALA A 61 4.24 -29.45 -0.72
N GLY A 62 3.35 -30.42 -0.92
CA GLY A 62 3.12 -31.54 0.01
C GLY A 62 2.46 -31.12 1.33
N LEU A 63 1.72 -30.02 1.35
CA LEU A 63 1.09 -29.45 2.53
C LEU A 63 -0.37 -29.85 2.65
N ASN A 64 -0.89 -29.91 3.89
CA ASN A 64 -2.26 -30.31 4.19
C ASN A 64 -3.16 -29.12 4.58
N TRP A 65 -2.85 -27.92 4.11
CA TRP A 65 -3.67 -26.74 4.38
C TRP A 65 -5.03 -26.85 3.72
N GLN A 66 -6.08 -26.49 4.44
CA GLN A 66 -7.43 -26.45 3.89
C GLN A 66 -7.62 -25.08 3.22
N ILE A 67 -7.85 -25.07 1.90
CA ILE A 67 -8.04 -23.86 1.12
C ILE A 67 -9.51 -23.72 0.75
N TYR A 68 -10.11 -22.59 1.15
CA TYR A 68 -11.51 -22.26 0.91
C TYR A 68 -11.67 -20.94 0.16
N GLY A 69 -12.72 -20.82 -0.64
CA GLY A 69 -13.15 -19.58 -1.25
C GLY A 69 -14.61 -19.32 -0.93
N THR A 70 -14.96 -18.10 -0.57
CA THR A 70 -16.34 -17.75 -0.24
C THR A 70 -16.65 -16.29 -0.53
N LEU A 71 -17.91 -15.98 -0.84
CA LEU A 71 -18.46 -14.63 -0.87
C LEU A 71 -19.04 -14.22 0.48
N ASN A 72 -19.20 -15.19 1.40
CA ASN A 72 -19.69 -14.97 2.76
C ASN A 72 -18.51 -14.67 3.71
N ARG A 73 -18.17 -13.39 3.84
CA ARG A 73 -17.10 -12.90 4.72
C ARG A 73 -17.25 -13.37 6.16
N ARG A 74 -18.47 -13.41 6.70
CA ARG A 74 -18.72 -13.79 8.09
C ARG A 74 -18.35 -15.25 8.38
N GLU A 75 -18.57 -16.15 7.41
CA GLU A 75 -18.15 -17.55 7.53
C GLU A 75 -16.62 -17.67 7.61
N ALA A 76 -15.91 -16.94 6.77
CA ALA A 76 -14.45 -16.96 6.74
C ALA A 76 -13.83 -16.36 8.01
N LEU A 77 -14.37 -15.23 8.50
CA LEU A 77 -13.82 -14.49 9.64
C LEU A 77 -13.97 -15.20 10.99
N LYS A 78 -14.92 -16.12 11.11
CA LYS A 78 -15.14 -16.82 12.38
C LYS A 78 -13.86 -17.48 12.90
N ASP A 79 -13.42 -17.11 14.10
CA ASP A 79 -12.24 -17.63 14.79
C ASP A 79 -10.91 -17.45 13.98
N ALA A 80 -10.80 -16.43 13.11
CA ALA A 80 -9.57 -16.14 12.40
C ALA A 80 -8.49 -15.63 13.36
N ASP A 81 -7.24 -16.08 13.17
CA ASP A 81 -6.06 -15.55 13.89
C ASP A 81 -5.47 -14.34 13.16
N PHE A 82 -5.48 -14.35 11.82
CA PHE A 82 -4.98 -13.28 10.97
C PHE A 82 -5.93 -12.99 9.81
N VAL A 83 -6.09 -11.72 9.52
CA VAL A 83 -6.78 -11.23 8.34
C VAL A 83 -5.80 -10.43 7.51
N THR A 84 -5.61 -10.78 6.25
CA THR A 84 -4.90 -9.97 5.27
C THR A 84 -5.88 -9.29 4.34
N SER A 85 -5.61 -8.07 3.90
CA SER A 85 -6.50 -7.35 2.99
C SER A 85 -5.73 -6.77 1.80
N GLN A 86 -6.27 -6.99 0.60
CA GLN A 86 -5.65 -6.58 -0.66
C GLN A 86 -6.69 -6.28 -1.76
N PHE A 87 -7.79 -5.65 -1.41
CA PHE A 87 -8.87 -5.36 -2.34
C PHE A 87 -8.79 -3.95 -2.94
N ARG A 88 -9.52 -3.74 -4.03
CA ARG A 88 -9.69 -2.45 -4.69
C ARG A 88 -11.15 -2.24 -5.03
N VAL A 89 -11.79 -1.26 -4.39
CA VAL A 89 -13.17 -0.89 -4.68
C VAL A 89 -13.24 -0.23 -6.05
N GLY A 90 -14.13 -0.72 -6.92
CA GLY A 90 -14.27 -0.29 -8.30
C GLY A 90 -13.20 -0.86 -9.26
N GLN A 91 -12.37 -1.80 -8.79
CA GLN A 91 -11.36 -2.51 -9.57
C GLN A 91 -10.40 -1.57 -10.35
N LEU A 92 -9.97 -1.95 -11.55
CA LEU A 92 -9.07 -1.16 -12.38
C LEU A 92 -9.79 -0.02 -13.12
N ASP A 93 -11.10 -0.14 -13.34
CA ASP A 93 -11.87 0.91 -14.00
C ASP A 93 -11.93 2.17 -13.11
N ALA A 94 -12.15 2.01 -11.80
CA ALA A 94 -12.07 3.13 -10.87
C ALA A 94 -10.65 3.73 -10.80
N ARG A 95 -9.60 2.90 -10.89
CA ARG A 95 -8.22 3.39 -10.98
C ARG A 95 -7.99 4.25 -12.22
N ILE A 96 -8.50 3.82 -13.38
CA ILE A 96 -8.36 4.60 -14.62
C ILE A 96 -9.03 5.98 -14.47
N LEU A 97 -10.18 6.06 -13.82
CA LEU A 97 -10.83 7.33 -13.49
C LEU A 97 -10.02 8.18 -12.51
N ASP A 98 -9.47 7.58 -11.45
CA ASP A 98 -8.60 8.26 -10.49
C ASP A 98 -7.36 8.89 -11.16
N GLU A 99 -6.80 8.22 -12.18
CA GLU A 99 -5.64 8.69 -12.93
C GLU A 99 -6.02 9.71 -14.02
N SER A 100 -7.11 9.47 -14.77
CA SER A 100 -7.46 10.24 -15.96
C SER A 100 -8.17 11.57 -15.66
N ILE A 101 -9.02 11.63 -14.64
CA ILE A 101 -9.79 12.86 -14.35
C ILE A 101 -8.87 14.03 -13.95
N PRO A 102 -7.91 13.87 -13.00
CA PRO A 102 -7.01 14.96 -12.66
C PRO A 102 -6.15 15.44 -13.84
N LEU A 103 -5.71 14.52 -14.71
CA LEU A 103 -4.89 14.84 -15.88
C LEU A 103 -5.61 15.79 -16.87
N LYS A 104 -6.93 15.72 -17.03
CA LYS A 104 -7.72 16.65 -17.84
C LYS A 104 -7.55 18.11 -17.42
N TYR A 105 -7.24 18.33 -16.15
CA TYR A 105 -7.12 19.64 -15.52
C TYR A 105 -5.66 20.04 -15.24
N GLY A 106 -4.70 19.28 -15.79
CA GLY A 106 -3.28 19.55 -15.60
C GLY A 106 -2.79 19.27 -14.17
N MET A 107 -3.38 18.28 -13.52
CA MET A 107 -2.96 17.77 -12.22
C MET A 107 -2.48 16.32 -12.37
N LEU A 108 -1.52 15.91 -11.54
CA LEU A 108 -1.03 14.53 -11.55
C LEU A 108 -2.16 13.52 -11.29
N GLY A 109 -2.30 12.55 -12.19
CA GLY A 109 -3.19 11.41 -12.07
C GLY A 109 -2.44 10.20 -11.50
N GLN A 110 -2.58 9.94 -10.21
CA GLN A 110 -1.89 8.86 -9.51
C GLN A 110 -2.86 8.13 -8.56
N GLU A 111 -2.76 6.80 -8.49
CA GLU A 111 -3.74 5.97 -7.78
C GLU A 111 -3.66 6.04 -6.25
N THR A 112 -2.55 6.54 -5.66
CA THR A 112 -2.31 6.52 -4.22
C THR A 112 -1.87 7.86 -3.64
N ASN A 113 -1.61 8.84 -4.50
CA ASN A 113 -1.30 10.23 -4.15
C ASN A 113 -2.22 11.18 -4.90
N GLY A 114 -2.27 12.45 -4.49
CA GLY A 114 -3.10 13.46 -5.13
C GLY A 114 -4.60 13.15 -5.03
N ALA A 115 -5.35 13.69 -5.96
CA ALA A 115 -6.81 13.55 -6.01
C ALA A 115 -7.26 12.08 -6.10
N GLY A 116 -6.60 11.27 -6.94
CA GLY A 116 -6.92 9.85 -7.09
C GLY A 116 -6.68 9.06 -5.80
N GLY A 117 -5.60 9.34 -5.08
CA GLY A 117 -5.30 8.72 -3.79
C GLY A 117 -6.36 9.02 -2.73
N ILE A 118 -6.82 10.28 -2.64
CA ILE A 118 -7.88 10.69 -1.72
C ILE A 118 -9.19 9.94 -2.06
N PHE A 119 -9.58 9.87 -3.33
CA PHE A 119 -10.81 9.17 -3.74
C PHE A 119 -10.73 7.66 -3.53
N LYS A 120 -9.58 7.07 -3.78
CA LYS A 120 -9.35 5.66 -3.45
C LYS A 120 -9.50 5.40 -1.95
N ALA A 121 -9.00 6.31 -1.09
CA ALA A 121 -9.19 6.23 0.35
C ALA A 121 -10.68 6.30 0.75
N PHE A 122 -11.46 7.23 0.16
CA PHE A 122 -12.89 7.35 0.43
C PHE A 122 -13.64 6.04 0.18
N ARG A 123 -13.43 5.41 -0.97
CA ARG A 123 -14.07 4.14 -1.33
C ARG A 123 -13.59 2.98 -0.45
N THR A 124 -12.31 2.95 -0.14
CA THR A 124 -11.70 1.87 0.64
C THR A 124 -12.15 1.89 2.09
N ILE A 125 -12.16 3.07 2.73
CA ILE A 125 -12.60 3.23 4.12
C ILE A 125 -14.07 2.85 4.27
N GLU A 126 -14.92 3.24 3.32
CA GLU A 126 -16.34 2.88 3.32
C GLU A 126 -16.51 1.34 3.29
N ALA A 127 -15.77 0.66 2.43
CA ALA A 127 -15.82 -0.81 2.33
C ALA A 127 -15.30 -1.51 3.60
N TYR A 128 -14.42 -0.90 4.37
CA TYR A 128 -13.92 -1.47 5.62
C TYR A 128 -14.92 -1.39 6.78
N LYS A 129 -15.84 -0.43 6.80
CA LYS A 129 -16.81 -0.30 7.90
C LYS A 129 -17.48 -1.63 8.25
N PRO A 130 -18.18 -2.30 7.31
CA PRO A 130 -18.83 -3.58 7.61
C PRO A 130 -17.84 -4.74 7.84
N ILE A 131 -16.61 -4.68 7.30
CA ILE A 131 -15.59 -5.70 7.54
C ILE A 131 -15.15 -5.66 9.00
N ILE A 132 -14.86 -4.47 9.52
CA ILE A 132 -14.41 -4.29 10.90
C ILE A 132 -15.51 -4.63 11.90
N GLU A 133 -16.79 -4.31 11.62
CA GLU A 133 -17.91 -4.72 12.48
C GLU A 133 -18.00 -6.26 12.57
N ASP A 134 -17.88 -6.97 11.43
CA ASP A 134 -17.85 -8.43 11.43
C ASP A 134 -16.61 -8.98 12.17
N MET A 135 -15.45 -8.37 12.04
CA MET A 135 -14.23 -8.79 12.75
C MET A 135 -14.38 -8.62 14.26
N LYS A 136 -14.98 -7.53 14.74
CA LYS A 136 -15.25 -7.30 16.18
C LYS A 136 -16.10 -8.40 16.78
N GLU A 137 -17.07 -8.92 16.02
CA GLU A 137 -17.96 -9.98 16.48
C GLU A 137 -17.31 -11.37 16.38
N LEU A 138 -16.62 -11.67 15.28
CA LEU A 138 -16.26 -13.02 14.87
C LEU A 138 -14.82 -13.42 15.17
N CYS A 139 -13.89 -12.45 15.22
CA CYS A 139 -12.47 -12.69 15.48
C CYS A 139 -11.80 -11.51 16.21
N PRO A 140 -12.28 -11.14 17.43
CA PRO A 140 -11.85 -9.91 18.13
C PRO A 140 -10.35 -9.86 18.44
N ASP A 141 -9.67 -11.01 18.41
CA ASP A 141 -8.24 -11.11 18.68
C ASP A 141 -7.34 -11.15 17.43
N ALA A 142 -7.93 -11.18 16.23
CA ALA A 142 -7.20 -11.28 14.98
C ALA A 142 -6.32 -10.05 14.69
N TRP A 143 -5.13 -10.28 14.15
CA TRP A 143 -4.33 -9.25 13.53
C TRP A 143 -4.84 -8.95 12.12
N LEU A 144 -4.96 -7.67 11.79
CA LEU A 144 -5.25 -7.21 10.42
C LEU A 144 -3.96 -6.68 9.78
N ILE A 145 -3.49 -7.37 8.74
CA ILE A 145 -2.35 -6.94 7.94
C ILE A 145 -2.90 -6.26 6.68
N ASN A 146 -2.82 -4.93 6.66
CA ASN A 146 -3.43 -4.11 5.62
C ASN A 146 -2.46 -3.81 4.47
N PHE A 147 -2.71 -4.36 3.29
CA PHE A 147 -2.07 -3.98 2.02
C PHE A 147 -2.94 -3.06 1.16
N THR A 148 -4.20 -2.89 1.55
CA THR A 148 -5.14 -2.12 0.75
C THR A 148 -4.77 -0.64 0.79
N ASN A 149 -4.48 -0.09 -0.39
CA ASN A 149 -4.02 1.28 -0.57
C ASN A 149 -5.17 2.31 -0.61
N PRO A 150 -4.86 3.56 -0.24
CA PRO A 150 -3.60 4.10 0.30
C PRO A 150 -3.35 3.60 1.72
N ALA A 151 -2.29 2.78 1.89
CA ALA A 151 -2.14 1.99 3.13
C ALA A 151 -2.01 2.85 4.39
N GLY A 152 -1.35 4.02 4.33
CA GLY A 152 -1.23 4.94 5.47
C GLY A 152 -2.59 5.51 5.91
N ILE A 153 -3.35 6.09 4.98
CA ILE A 153 -4.67 6.69 5.24
C ILE A 153 -5.67 5.61 5.72
N VAL A 154 -5.64 4.45 5.09
CA VAL A 154 -6.52 3.33 5.46
C VAL A 154 -6.18 2.80 6.85
N THR A 155 -4.89 2.63 7.17
CA THR A 155 -4.46 2.18 8.50
C THR A 155 -4.82 3.20 9.58
N GLU A 156 -4.71 4.50 9.29
CA GLU A 156 -5.19 5.59 10.16
C GLU A 156 -6.68 5.44 10.48
N ALA A 157 -7.50 5.22 9.44
CA ALA A 157 -8.94 5.02 9.62
C ALA A 157 -9.26 3.75 10.41
N LEU A 158 -8.58 2.64 10.13
CA LEU A 158 -8.78 1.35 10.80
C LEU A 158 -8.51 1.44 12.31
N ILE A 159 -7.39 2.05 12.69
CA ILE A 159 -7.00 2.15 14.10
C ILE A 159 -7.85 3.22 14.81
N ASN A 160 -7.87 4.45 14.29
CA ASN A 160 -8.34 5.60 15.03
C ASN A 160 -9.83 5.90 14.87
N ARG A 161 -10.46 5.45 13.77
CA ARG A 161 -11.88 5.75 13.51
C ARG A 161 -12.77 4.51 13.54
N LEU A 162 -12.27 3.36 13.09
CA LEU A 162 -13.00 2.10 13.14
C LEU A 162 -12.67 1.27 14.39
N GLY A 163 -11.64 1.68 15.15
CA GLY A 163 -11.31 1.11 16.47
C GLY A 163 -10.68 -0.29 16.41
N TRP A 164 -9.98 -0.63 15.31
CA TRP A 164 -9.27 -1.90 15.20
C TRP A 164 -7.77 -1.72 15.50
N GLY A 165 -7.41 -1.71 16.78
CA GLY A 165 -6.03 -1.44 17.23
C GLY A 165 -4.99 -2.50 16.80
N LYS A 166 -5.41 -3.76 16.53
CA LYS A 166 -4.54 -4.82 16.02
C LYS A 166 -4.39 -4.73 14.49
N THR A 167 -4.04 -3.55 13.98
CA THR A 167 -3.78 -3.30 12.55
C THR A 167 -2.33 -2.93 12.30
N ILE A 168 -1.74 -3.51 11.25
CA ILE A 168 -0.44 -3.13 10.72
C ILE A 168 -0.60 -2.85 9.23
N GLY A 169 -0.29 -1.64 8.81
CA GLY A 169 -0.24 -1.29 7.40
C GLY A 169 1.13 -1.63 6.81
N VAL A 170 1.16 -2.16 5.60
CA VAL A 170 2.40 -2.62 4.96
C VAL A 170 2.52 -2.15 3.51
N CYS A 171 3.76 -1.93 3.11
CA CYS A 171 4.15 -1.59 1.75
C CYS A 171 5.41 -2.37 1.35
N ASN A 172 5.55 -2.69 0.08
CA ASN A 172 6.74 -3.37 -0.43
C ASN A 172 7.93 -2.41 -0.72
N ILE A 173 7.71 -1.10 -0.72
CA ILE A 173 8.76 -0.11 -1.02
C ILE A 173 9.94 -0.20 -0.07
N PRO A 174 9.78 -0.25 1.26
CA PRO A 174 10.92 -0.34 2.17
C PRO A 174 11.82 -1.55 1.92
N ILE A 175 11.26 -2.71 1.58
CA ILE A 175 12.06 -3.89 1.21
C ILE A 175 12.82 -3.66 -0.09
N GLY A 176 12.18 -3.05 -1.08
CA GLY A 176 12.83 -2.68 -2.34
C GLY A 176 14.00 -1.74 -2.12
N GLN A 177 13.85 -0.75 -1.25
CA GLN A 177 14.89 0.21 -0.88
C GLN A 177 16.07 -0.48 -0.17
N GLN A 178 15.81 -1.42 0.74
CA GLN A 178 16.86 -2.18 1.40
C GLN A 178 17.67 -3.01 0.41
N LYS A 179 17.00 -3.69 -0.52
CA LYS A 179 17.67 -4.47 -1.56
C LYS A 179 18.48 -3.59 -2.52
N ALA A 180 17.94 -2.44 -2.92
CA ALA A 180 18.66 -1.50 -3.77
C ALA A 180 19.91 -0.95 -3.09
N ALA A 181 19.82 -0.61 -1.80
CA ALA A 181 20.98 -0.18 -1.02
C ALA A 181 22.02 -1.29 -0.90
N ALA A 182 21.59 -2.53 -0.64
CA ALA A 182 22.49 -3.68 -0.55
C ALA A 182 23.21 -3.95 -1.88
N GLU A 183 22.50 -3.89 -3.01
CA GLU A 183 23.06 -4.08 -4.34
C GLU A 183 24.17 -3.07 -4.65
N VAL A 184 23.95 -1.76 -4.41
CA VAL A 184 24.95 -0.74 -4.71
C VAL A 184 26.11 -0.73 -3.72
N LEU A 185 25.93 -1.26 -2.52
CA LEU A 185 27.00 -1.42 -1.51
C LEU A 185 27.77 -2.73 -1.65
N ASP A 186 27.32 -3.64 -2.52
CA ASP A 186 27.84 -5.02 -2.64
C ASP A 186 27.80 -5.78 -1.30
N LEU A 187 26.64 -5.69 -0.61
CA LEU A 187 26.38 -6.31 0.69
C LEU A 187 25.14 -7.21 0.62
N ASP A 188 25.04 -8.16 1.56
CA ASP A 188 23.76 -8.87 1.80
C ASP A 188 22.75 -7.91 2.44
N ASP A 189 21.46 -7.98 2.05
CA ASP A 189 20.43 -7.10 2.59
C ASP A 189 20.27 -7.22 4.12
N LYS A 190 20.60 -8.37 4.70
CA LYS A 190 20.60 -8.61 6.14
C LYS A 190 21.74 -7.91 6.90
N GLN A 191 22.76 -7.43 6.18
CA GLN A 191 23.85 -6.65 6.76
C GLN A 191 23.52 -5.17 6.88
N LEU A 192 22.34 -4.77 6.38
CA LEU A 192 21.86 -3.39 6.39
C LEU A 192 20.67 -3.22 7.32
N MET A 193 20.65 -2.09 8.00
CA MET A 193 19.52 -1.59 8.78
C MET A 193 19.07 -0.25 8.20
N LEU A 194 17.85 -0.20 7.68
CA LEU A 194 17.25 1.06 7.27
C LEU A 194 16.45 1.68 8.40
N ARG A 195 16.63 2.98 8.62
CA ARG A 195 15.87 3.75 9.60
C ARG A 195 14.94 4.69 8.86
N HIS A 196 13.65 4.35 8.82
CA HIS A 196 12.62 5.10 8.12
C HIS A 196 11.96 6.14 9.01
N VAL A 197 11.58 7.27 8.43
CA VAL A 197 10.84 8.36 9.06
C VAL A 197 9.86 8.96 8.07
N GLY A 198 8.57 8.92 8.37
CA GLY A 198 7.56 9.54 7.49
C GLY A 198 6.20 8.87 7.49
N LEU A 199 5.55 8.93 6.34
CA LEU A 199 4.22 8.39 6.07
C LEU A 199 4.30 7.40 4.91
N ASN A 200 3.32 6.52 4.81
CA ASN A 200 3.26 5.61 3.67
C ASN A 200 3.25 6.39 2.36
N HIS A 201 4.14 6.02 1.43
CA HIS A 201 4.42 6.71 0.17
C HIS A 201 5.00 8.14 0.31
N PHE A 202 5.31 8.56 1.53
CA PHE A 202 5.97 9.84 1.81
C PHE A 202 6.93 9.71 3.00
N HIS A 203 7.92 8.83 2.89
CA HIS A 203 8.95 8.61 3.91
C HIS A 203 10.35 8.85 3.38
N PHE A 204 11.25 9.15 4.30
CA PHE A 204 12.70 9.21 4.06
C PHE A 204 13.39 8.14 4.89
N HIS A 205 14.64 7.81 4.54
CA HIS A 205 15.40 6.82 5.31
C HIS A 205 16.90 7.05 5.29
N GLU A 206 17.54 6.56 6.34
CA GLU A 206 18.98 6.36 6.43
C GLU A 206 19.31 4.88 6.20
N VAL A 207 20.54 4.63 5.74
CA VAL A 207 21.12 3.29 5.58
C VAL A 207 22.31 3.14 6.54
N TRP A 208 22.26 2.11 7.38
CA TRP A 208 23.31 1.77 8.34
C TRP A 208 23.80 0.35 8.05
N ASP A 209 25.11 0.11 8.13
CA ASP A 209 25.68 -1.24 8.07
C ASP A 209 25.70 -1.92 9.46
N GLN A 210 26.03 -3.22 9.48
CA GLN A 210 26.11 -4.02 10.70
C GLN A 210 27.21 -3.57 11.67
N ASP A 211 28.21 -2.81 11.18
CA ASP A 211 29.30 -2.27 11.99
C ASP A 211 28.93 -0.91 12.62
N GLY A 212 27.71 -0.42 12.35
CA GLY A 212 27.18 0.83 12.89
C GLY A 212 27.63 2.08 12.15
N HIS A 213 28.10 1.95 10.90
CA HIS A 213 28.44 3.11 10.06
C HIS A 213 27.21 3.56 9.25
N ASN A 214 26.99 4.86 9.21
CA ASN A 214 25.99 5.45 8.33
C ASN A 214 26.52 5.47 6.90
N ARG A 215 25.84 4.78 5.98
CA ARG A 215 26.20 4.62 4.57
C ARG A 215 25.28 5.44 3.65
N THR A 216 24.43 6.31 4.21
CA THR A 216 23.38 7.03 3.48
C THR A 216 23.94 7.87 2.34
N ASP A 217 24.95 8.69 2.60
CA ASP A 217 25.55 9.56 1.57
C ASP A 217 26.23 8.75 0.45
N GLU A 218 26.87 7.63 0.80
CA GLU A 218 27.45 6.72 -0.21
C GLU A 218 26.35 6.13 -1.11
N VAL A 219 25.22 5.71 -0.52
CA VAL A 219 24.09 5.17 -1.29
C VAL A 219 23.45 6.25 -2.16
N ILE A 220 23.35 7.51 -1.68
CA ILE A 220 22.88 8.65 -2.48
C ILE A 220 23.75 8.82 -3.72
N GLU A 221 25.08 8.84 -3.59
CA GLU A 221 25.99 9.02 -4.72
C GLU A 221 25.91 7.84 -5.71
N LYS A 222 25.80 6.61 -5.22
CA LYS A 222 25.73 5.42 -6.09
C LYS A 222 24.40 5.27 -6.82
N LEU A 223 23.27 5.67 -6.21
CA LEU A 223 21.94 5.56 -6.82
C LEU A 223 21.56 6.76 -7.69
N TYR A 224 21.97 7.95 -7.30
CA TYR A 224 21.49 9.21 -7.90
C TYR A 224 22.62 10.11 -8.42
N GLY A 225 23.90 9.79 -8.14
CA GLY A 225 25.06 10.54 -8.61
C GLY A 225 25.37 10.33 -10.08
N THR A 226 26.39 11.05 -10.58
CA THR A 226 26.83 11.00 -11.98
C THR A 226 27.46 9.66 -12.39
N GLU A 227 27.97 8.90 -11.44
CA GLU A 227 28.62 7.58 -11.63
C GLU A 227 27.67 6.42 -11.39
N ARG A 228 26.36 6.67 -11.35
CA ARG A 228 25.37 5.62 -11.09
C ARG A 228 25.50 4.49 -12.11
N GLU A 229 25.43 3.28 -11.61
CA GLU A 229 25.25 2.11 -12.46
C GLU A 229 23.78 2.00 -12.92
N ASP A 230 23.53 1.85 -14.22
CA ASP A 230 22.18 1.71 -14.82
C ASP A 230 21.39 0.46 -14.35
N LYS A 231 21.90 -0.26 -13.35
CA LYS A 231 21.39 -1.56 -12.91
C LYS A 231 20.20 -1.48 -11.95
N VAL A 232 20.08 -0.41 -11.18
CA VAL A 232 19.02 -0.30 -10.17
C VAL A 232 17.75 0.25 -10.80
N LYS A 233 16.83 -0.64 -11.13
CA LYS A 233 15.52 -0.28 -11.65
C LYS A 233 14.61 0.13 -10.48
N GLY A 234 14.10 1.35 -10.52
CA GLY A 234 13.07 1.83 -9.58
C GLY A 234 11.79 0.99 -9.59
N VAL A 235 10.84 1.34 -8.75
CA VAL A 235 9.54 0.64 -8.65
C VAL A 235 8.80 0.70 -9.99
N LYS A 236 8.43 -0.45 -10.56
CA LYS A 236 7.77 -0.56 -11.89
C LYS A 236 6.48 0.28 -12.05
N ASN A 237 5.89 0.71 -10.97
CA ASN A 237 4.67 1.51 -10.97
C ASN A 237 4.93 3.02 -11.05
N ILE A 238 6.20 3.45 -11.02
CA ILE A 238 6.62 4.86 -11.02
C ILE A 238 7.67 5.03 -12.12
N THR A 239 7.50 6.05 -12.96
CA THR A 239 8.49 6.39 -13.97
C THR A 239 9.80 6.77 -13.30
N SER A 240 10.91 6.16 -13.75
CA SER A 240 12.23 6.39 -13.19
C SER A 240 12.86 7.65 -13.81
N LEU A 241 12.47 8.82 -13.32
CA LEU A 241 13.11 10.09 -13.61
C LEU A 241 14.10 10.46 -12.50
N ASP A 242 15.09 11.25 -12.84
CA ASP A 242 16.17 11.59 -11.92
C ASP A 242 15.71 12.56 -10.84
N PHE A 243 16.06 12.27 -9.60
CA PHE A 243 15.90 13.22 -8.50
C PHE A 243 16.91 14.37 -8.61
N PRO A 244 16.57 15.57 -8.11
CA PRO A 244 17.54 16.63 -7.93
C PRO A 244 18.53 16.23 -6.81
N ILE A 245 19.69 15.67 -7.20
CA ILE A 245 20.67 15.09 -6.27
C ILE A 245 21.13 16.09 -5.21
N GLU A 246 21.21 17.38 -5.53
CA GLU A 246 21.60 18.42 -4.57
C GLU A 246 20.60 18.51 -3.38
N LEU A 247 19.32 18.23 -3.62
CA LEU A 247 18.34 18.11 -2.55
C LEU A 247 18.69 16.93 -1.63
N LEU A 248 18.98 15.76 -2.21
CA LEU A 248 19.29 14.55 -1.44
C LEU A 248 20.58 14.74 -0.61
N ARG A 249 21.60 15.31 -1.22
CA ARG A 249 22.87 15.68 -0.54
C ARG A 249 22.61 16.62 0.65
N SER A 250 21.74 17.62 0.47
CA SER A 250 21.43 18.59 1.54
C SER A 250 20.61 17.99 2.68
N LEU A 251 19.84 16.95 2.41
CA LEU A 251 18.99 16.27 3.41
C LEU A 251 19.73 15.17 4.17
N HIS A 252 20.78 14.59 3.56
CA HIS A 252 21.44 13.37 4.06
C HIS A 252 20.44 12.22 4.32
N LEU A 253 19.43 12.12 3.47
CA LEU A 253 18.35 11.14 3.54
C LEU A 253 18.01 10.63 2.14
N LEU A 254 17.72 9.34 2.04
CA LEU A 254 17.21 8.72 0.83
C LEU A 254 15.68 8.93 0.74
N PRO A 255 15.16 9.25 -0.44
CA PRO A 255 13.73 9.48 -0.64
C PRO A 255 12.96 8.18 -0.84
N CYS A 256 11.65 8.23 -0.61
CA CYS A 256 10.71 7.28 -1.20
C CYS A 256 10.56 7.54 -2.70
N ASP A 257 10.40 6.50 -3.52
CA ASP A 257 10.24 6.65 -4.97
C ASP A 257 9.07 7.57 -5.37
N TYR A 258 8.02 7.62 -4.57
CA TYR A 258 6.88 8.50 -4.76
C TYR A 258 7.21 10.00 -4.62
N HIS A 259 8.34 10.36 -3.99
CA HIS A 259 8.78 11.75 -3.91
C HIS A 259 9.06 12.39 -5.28
N ARG A 260 9.22 11.60 -6.36
CA ARG A 260 9.31 12.11 -7.72
C ARG A 260 8.10 12.97 -8.08
N TYR A 261 6.91 12.56 -7.68
CA TYR A 261 5.69 13.32 -7.92
C TYR A 261 5.69 14.70 -7.24
N PHE A 262 6.47 14.87 -6.16
CA PHE A 262 6.52 16.10 -5.36
C PHE A 262 7.71 16.99 -5.69
N PHE A 263 8.85 16.42 -6.11
CA PHE A 263 10.10 17.15 -6.25
C PHE A 263 10.53 17.34 -7.72
N ILE A 264 9.89 16.61 -8.63
CA ILE A 264 10.02 16.77 -10.09
C ILE A 264 8.60 16.67 -10.71
N GLU A 265 7.66 17.45 -10.14
CA GLU A 265 6.24 17.36 -10.47
C GLU A 265 5.97 17.64 -11.95
N THR A 266 6.63 18.66 -12.52
CA THR A 266 6.42 19.08 -13.93
C THR A 266 6.75 17.94 -14.87
N GLU A 267 7.92 17.33 -14.72
CA GLU A 267 8.40 16.23 -15.55
C GLU A 267 7.52 14.99 -15.40
N MET A 268 7.09 14.69 -14.16
CA MET A 268 6.18 13.58 -13.88
C MET A 268 4.79 13.81 -14.47
N LEU A 269 4.31 15.05 -14.47
CA LEU A 269 3.03 15.41 -15.06
C LEU A 269 3.07 15.31 -16.59
N GLU A 270 4.11 15.84 -17.22
CA GLU A 270 4.32 15.75 -18.66
C GLU A 270 4.38 14.29 -19.13
N ASP A 271 5.15 13.44 -18.44
CA ASP A 271 5.23 12.00 -18.70
C ASP A 271 3.86 11.32 -18.54
N SER A 272 3.13 11.64 -17.47
CA SER A 272 1.79 11.07 -17.22
C SER A 272 0.78 11.47 -18.31
N ILE A 273 0.82 12.73 -18.78
CA ILE A 273 -0.02 13.21 -19.89
C ILE A 273 0.35 12.48 -21.20
N GLN A 274 1.64 12.28 -21.45
CA GLN A 274 2.09 11.57 -22.64
C GLN A 274 1.64 10.10 -22.63
N GLN A 275 1.84 9.40 -21.52
CA GLN A 275 1.39 8.02 -21.35
C GLN A 275 -0.14 7.88 -21.52
N PHE A 276 -0.91 8.84 -21.01
CA PHE A 276 -2.36 8.84 -21.16
C PHE A 276 -2.77 9.01 -22.62
N LYS A 277 -2.14 9.93 -23.37
CA LYS A 277 -2.41 10.15 -24.81
C LYS A 277 -2.08 8.92 -25.66
N GLU A 278 -1.05 8.18 -25.29
CA GLU A 278 -0.59 6.97 -25.98
C GLU A 278 -1.38 5.71 -25.62
N GLY A 279 -2.31 5.78 -24.66
CA GLY A 279 -3.00 4.60 -24.11
C GLY A 279 -2.07 3.64 -23.39
N THR A 280 -0.97 4.16 -22.85
CA THR A 280 0.04 3.43 -22.08
C THR A 280 0.03 3.79 -20.59
N ALA A 281 -1.03 4.46 -20.12
CA ALA A 281 -1.24 4.75 -18.71
C ALA A 281 -1.20 3.48 -17.86
N ARG A 282 -0.61 3.59 -16.67
CA ARG A 282 -0.33 2.40 -15.83
C ARG A 282 -1.57 1.56 -15.52
N GLY A 283 -2.72 2.19 -15.29
CA GLY A 283 -3.98 1.49 -15.05
C GLY A 283 -4.38 0.55 -16.19
N GLU A 284 -4.25 1.02 -17.43
CA GLU A 284 -4.55 0.25 -18.65
C GLU A 284 -3.54 -0.88 -18.87
N GLN A 285 -2.25 -0.62 -18.67
CA GLN A 285 -1.21 -1.67 -18.75
C GLN A 285 -1.47 -2.79 -17.76
N VAL A 286 -1.78 -2.45 -16.50
CA VAL A 286 -2.06 -3.43 -15.45
C VAL A 286 -3.29 -4.26 -15.80
N LYS A 287 -4.31 -3.67 -16.44
CA LYS A 287 -5.52 -4.40 -16.86
C LYS A 287 -5.17 -5.50 -17.88
N LYS A 288 -4.35 -5.21 -18.89
CA LYS A 288 -3.88 -6.19 -19.88
C LYS A 288 -3.05 -7.31 -19.23
N ILE A 289 -2.09 -6.94 -18.38
CA ILE A 289 -1.24 -7.91 -17.67
C ILE A 289 -2.10 -8.83 -16.78
N GLU A 290 -3.12 -8.29 -16.12
CA GLU A 290 -4.02 -9.07 -15.27
C GLU A 290 -4.83 -10.09 -16.08
N GLU A 291 -5.32 -9.73 -17.26
CA GLU A 291 -6.03 -10.64 -18.17
C GLU A 291 -5.13 -11.82 -18.59
N GLU A 292 -3.89 -11.53 -18.97
CA GLU A 292 -2.88 -12.54 -19.32
C GLU A 292 -2.55 -13.46 -18.12
N LEU A 293 -2.38 -12.90 -16.93
CA LEU A 293 -2.13 -13.67 -15.71
C LEU A 293 -3.29 -14.62 -15.41
N PHE A 294 -4.54 -14.16 -15.48
CA PHE A 294 -5.69 -15.03 -15.22
C PHE A 294 -5.82 -16.14 -16.28
N ALA A 295 -5.40 -15.94 -17.53
CA ALA A 295 -5.32 -16.99 -18.51
C ALA A 295 -4.32 -18.10 -18.09
N VAL A 296 -3.16 -17.71 -17.54
CA VAL A 296 -2.18 -18.65 -16.99
C VAL A 296 -2.73 -19.36 -15.75
N TYR A 297 -3.39 -18.64 -14.84
CA TYR A 297 -3.94 -19.20 -13.59
C TYR A 297 -5.04 -20.25 -13.84
N ARG A 298 -5.84 -20.09 -14.89
CA ARG A 298 -6.88 -21.04 -15.29
C ARG A 298 -6.31 -22.34 -15.86
N ASN A 299 -5.05 -22.36 -16.28
CA ASN A 299 -4.43 -23.58 -16.79
C ASN A 299 -4.29 -24.61 -15.65
N PRO A 300 -4.90 -25.81 -15.76
CA PRO A 300 -4.88 -26.81 -14.69
C PRO A 300 -3.47 -27.38 -14.38
N HIS A 301 -2.52 -27.19 -15.30
CA HIS A 301 -1.12 -27.58 -15.12
C HIS A 301 -0.27 -26.53 -14.41
N THR A 302 -0.79 -25.32 -14.19
CA THR A 302 -0.11 -24.29 -13.41
C THR A 302 -0.26 -24.61 -11.92
N ASP A 303 0.85 -24.86 -11.25
CA ASP A 303 0.93 -25.22 -9.83
C ASP A 303 2.00 -24.45 -9.06
N GLU A 304 2.43 -23.31 -9.64
CA GLU A 304 3.39 -22.38 -9.05
C GLU A 304 3.05 -20.94 -9.47
N LYS A 305 3.66 -19.95 -8.80
CA LYS A 305 3.53 -18.54 -9.16
C LYS A 305 4.20 -18.29 -10.51
N PRO A 306 3.46 -17.79 -11.53
CA PRO A 306 4.07 -17.46 -12.81
C PRO A 306 5.02 -16.28 -12.71
N LYS A 307 6.16 -16.33 -13.42
CA LYS A 307 7.13 -15.21 -13.49
C LYS A 307 6.52 -13.92 -14.05
N GLN A 308 5.49 -14.01 -14.88
CA GLN A 308 4.76 -12.86 -15.43
C GLN A 308 4.13 -11.98 -14.35
N LEU A 309 3.87 -12.51 -13.13
CA LEU A 309 3.35 -11.71 -12.03
C LEU A 309 4.30 -10.57 -11.64
N GLU A 310 5.60 -10.72 -11.84
CA GLU A 310 6.59 -9.67 -11.58
C GLU A 310 6.41 -8.44 -12.48
N LEU A 311 5.78 -8.60 -13.67
CA LEU A 311 5.49 -7.50 -14.59
C LEU A 311 4.38 -6.58 -14.09
N ARG A 312 3.48 -7.11 -13.25
CA ARG A 312 2.38 -6.32 -12.68
C ARG A 312 2.86 -5.27 -11.68
N GLY A 313 4.08 -5.41 -11.16
CA GLY A 313 4.61 -4.59 -10.07
C GLY A 313 4.25 -5.19 -8.71
N GLY A 314 4.86 -4.70 -7.64
CA GLY A 314 4.63 -5.23 -6.29
C GLY A 314 5.53 -6.42 -5.95
N ALA A 315 6.72 -6.52 -6.55
CA ALA A 315 7.76 -7.44 -6.08
C ALA A 315 7.93 -7.32 -4.56
N TYR A 316 8.17 -8.46 -3.89
CA TYR A 316 8.31 -8.56 -2.42
C TYR A 316 7.04 -8.29 -1.60
N TYR A 317 5.88 -8.20 -2.27
CA TYR A 317 4.61 -7.94 -1.61
C TYR A 317 4.25 -9.02 -0.59
N SER A 318 4.44 -10.29 -0.95
CA SER A 318 4.23 -11.42 -0.06
C SER A 318 5.28 -11.53 1.03
N ASP A 319 6.52 -11.10 0.73
CA ASP A 319 7.62 -11.23 1.69
C ASP A 319 7.30 -10.49 2.97
N ILE A 320 6.86 -9.22 2.89
CA ILE A 320 6.55 -8.45 4.09
C ILE A 320 5.38 -9.03 4.89
N ALA A 321 4.26 -9.42 4.24
CA ALA A 321 3.11 -9.97 4.97
C ALA A 321 3.44 -11.28 5.66
N CYS A 322 4.04 -12.19 4.90
CA CYS A 322 4.32 -13.53 5.41
C CYS A 322 5.37 -13.50 6.51
N GLN A 323 6.42 -12.69 6.35
CA GLN A 323 7.43 -12.50 7.40
C GLN A 323 6.82 -11.86 8.65
N LEU A 324 5.96 -10.86 8.49
CA LEU A 324 5.28 -10.19 9.60
C LEU A 324 4.40 -11.14 10.41
N ILE A 325 3.59 -11.97 9.73
CA ILE A 325 2.77 -13.01 10.40
C ILE A 325 3.67 -13.99 11.16
N VAL A 326 4.76 -14.46 10.54
CA VAL A 326 5.75 -15.33 11.20
C VAL A 326 6.37 -14.65 12.41
N ALA A 327 6.71 -13.37 12.29
CA ALA A 327 7.33 -12.59 13.37
C ALA A 327 6.38 -12.44 14.57
N ILE A 328 5.11 -12.14 14.33
CA ILE A 328 4.10 -12.03 15.41
C ILE A 328 3.86 -13.39 16.07
N VAL A 329 3.69 -14.46 15.29
CA VAL A 329 3.39 -15.80 15.83
C VAL A 329 4.53 -16.37 16.67
N ASN A 330 5.78 -16.12 16.25
CA ASN A 330 6.97 -16.69 16.88
C ASN A 330 7.71 -15.70 17.77
N ASP A 331 7.24 -14.46 17.93
CA ASP A 331 7.85 -13.40 18.74
C ASP A 331 9.35 -13.18 18.40
N THR A 332 9.64 -13.04 17.09
CA THR A 332 11.03 -13.09 16.59
C THR A 332 11.84 -11.84 16.90
N HIS A 333 11.20 -10.72 17.23
CA HIS A 333 11.83 -9.41 17.41
C HIS A 333 12.63 -8.91 16.20
N GLU A 334 12.22 -9.32 14.99
CA GLU A 334 12.82 -8.85 13.76
C GLU A 334 12.37 -7.40 13.45
N GLN A 335 13.25 -6.66 12.76
CA GLN A 335 12.95 -5.29 12.35
C GLN A 335 12.13 -5.27 11.05
N PHE A 336 11.09 -4.43 11.04
CA PHE A 336 10.27 -4.13 9.85
C PHE A 336 9.95 -2.65 9.77
N THR A 337 9.78 -2.14 8.55
CA THR A 337 9.18 -0.83 8.32
C THR A 337 7.70 -1.02 8.01
N VAL A 338 6.85 -0.46 8.86
CA VAL A 338 5.40 -0.64 8.78
C VAL A 338 4.65 0.65 9.12
N SER A 339 3.40 0.75 8.63
CA SER A 339 2.47 1.79 9.07
C SER A 339 1.84 1.39 10.40
N THR A 340 2.12 2.16 11.44
CA THR A 340 1.66 1.96 12.82
C THR A 340 1.54 3.30 13.57
N LEU A 341 1.05 3.26 14.80
CA LEU A 341 0.94 4.47 15.63
C LEU A 341 2.30 5.11 15.89
N ASN A 342 2.34 6.44 15.82
CA ASN A 342 3.52 7.26 16.07
C ASN A 342 4.10 7.08 17.49
N GLN A 343 3.25 6.93 18.48
CA GLN A 343 3.62 6.79 19.91
C GLN A 343 4.58 7.89 20.39
N GLY A 344 4.75 8.97 19.63
CA GLY A 344 5.58 10.12 19.97
C GLY A 344 7.04 10.05 19.50
N VAL A 345 7.43 9.06 18.69
CA VAL A 345 8.79 8.99 18.11
C VAL A 345 9.04 10.10 17.08
N MET A 346 7.99 10.62 16.46
CA MET A 346 7.99 11.85 15.68
C MET A 346 7.23 12.92 16.48
N ASP A 347 7.96 13.71 17.26
CA ASP A 347 7.42 14.68 18.24
C ASP A 347 6.65 15.84 17.62
N TYR A 348 6.82 16.08 16.34
CA TYR A 348 6.16 17.09 15.53
C TYR A 348 4.85 16.64 14.87
N LEU A 349 4.44 15.38 15.09
CA LEU A 349 3.15 14.82 14.67
C LEU A 349 2.33 14.35 15.89
N PRO A 350 0.99 14.23 15.78
CA PRO A 350 0.17 13.68 16.86
C PRO A 350 0.66 12.29 17.30
N LYS A 351 0.64 12.01 18.61
CA LYS A 351 1.12 10.74 19.15
C LYS A 351 0.32 9.52 18.70
N ASP A 352 -0.94 9.74 18.45
CA ASP A 352 -1.93 8.74 18.05
C ASP A 352 -2.12 8.62 16.55
N CYS A 353 -1.48 9.46 15.73
CA CYS A 353 -1.56 9.30 14.28
C CYS A 353 -0.72 8.10 13.79
N VAL A 354 -1.09 7.56 12.63
CA VAL A 354 -0.33 6.50 11.97
C VAL A 354 0.82 7.09 11.16
N VAL A 355 2.00 6.49 11.27
CA VAL A 355 3.23 6.85 10.56
C VAL A 355 3.87 5.60 9.95
N GLU A 356 4.70 5.73 8.91
CA GLU A 356 5.50 4.63 8.37
C GLU A 356 6.94 4.76 8.84
N ILE A 357 7.35 3.85 9.72
CA ILE A 357 8.62 3.89 10.44
C ILE A 357 9.18 2.50 10.67
N SER A 358 10.47 2.43 10.97
CA SER A 358 11.11 1.20 11.41
C SER A 358 10.64 0.79 12.81
N THR A 359 10.34 -0.49 12.96
CA THR A 359 9.80 -1.08 14.20
C THR A 359 10.45 -2.41 14.51
N ILE A 360 10.41 -2.85 15.75
CA ILE A 360 10.62 -4.25 16.13
C ILE A 360 9.25 -4.92 16.25
N ILE A 361 9.08 -6.06 15.59
CA ILE A 361 7.83 -6.81 15.66
C ILE A 361 7.90 -7.83 16.79
N THR A 362 6.91 -7.74 17.69
CA THR A 362 6.71 -8.66 18.81
C THR A 362 5.38 -9.40 18.67
N ALA A 363 5.13 -10.40 19.52
CA ALA A 363 3.82 -11.06 19.61
C ALA A 363 2.66 -10.07 19.92
N ASN A 364 2.97 -8.91 20.51
CA ASN A 364 2.01 -7.85 20.82
C ASN A 364 1.96 -6.76 19.74
N GLY A 365 2.63 -6.97 18.60
CA GLY A 365 2.67 -6.05 17.46
C GLY A 365 3.93 -5.19 17.38
N PRO A 366 3.90 -4.10 16.59
CA PRO A 366 5.06 -3.26 16.32
C PRO A 366 5.42 -2.37 17.51
N VAL A 367 6.72 -2.32 17.81
CA VAL A 367 7.34 -1.40 18.76
C VAL A 367 8.16 -0.39 17.96
N PRO A 368 7.80 0.89 17.92
CA PRO A 368 8.53 1.92 17.18
C PRO A 368 9.97 2.05 17.61
N LEU A 369 10.87 2.19 16.65
CA LEU A 369 12.28 2.53 16.88
C LEU A 369 12.47 4.05 16.80
N ALA A 370 13.58 4.53 17.35
CA ALA A 370 13.98 5.92 17.17
C ALA A 370 14.17 6.25 15.69
N VAL A 371 13.59 7.35 15.26
CA VAL A 371 13.62 7.81 13.86
C VAL A 371 14.82 8.73 13.60
N PRO A 372 15.26 8.88 12.33
CA PRO A 372 16.25 9.88 11.94
C PRO A 372 15.87 11.30 12.36
N THR A 373 16.86 12.10 12.67
CA THR A 373 16.65 13.56 12.81
C THR A 373 16.42 14.16 11.44
N VAL A 374 15.36 14.92 11.28
CA VAL A 374 14.99 15.50 10.00
C VAL A 374 15.00 17.03 10.02
N SER A 375 15.30 17.63 8.86
CA SER A 375 15.33 19.08 8.67
C SER A 375 13.94 19.72 8.82
N PRO A 376 13.84 21.04 9.02
CA PRO A 376 12.55 21.76 8.98
C PRO A 376 11.80 21.57 7.67
N PHE A 377 12.49 21.41 6.53
CA PHE A 377 11.89 21.11 5.24
C PHE A 377 11.09 19.80 5.28
N VAL A 378 11.71 18.72 5.74
CA VAL A 378 11.05 17.40 5.86
C VAL A 378 9.90 17.46 6.87
N LYS A 379 10.11 18.09 8.03
CA LYS A 379 9.04 18.26 9.05
C LYS A 379 7.81 18.96 8.48
N GLY A 380 8.01 20.06 7.74
CA GLY A 380 6.93 20.83 7.15
C GLY A 380 6.09 20.01 6.17
N TYR A 381 6.74 19.24 5.29
CA TYR A 381 6.04 18.34 4.36
C TYR A 381 5.30 17.23 5.11
N LEU A 382 5.93 16.57 6.08
CA LEU A 382 5.29 15.49 6.84
C LEU A 382 4.08 15.98 7.64
N GLN A 383 4.16 17.19 8.24
CA GLN A 383 3.02 17.79 8.92
C GLN A 383 1.88 18.09 7.96
N MET A 384 2.17 18.69 6.81
CA MET A 384 1.17 19.02 5.78
C MET A 384 0.49 17.75 5.25
N MET A 385 1.28 16.73 4.87
CA MET A 385 0.74 15.47 4.36
C MET A 385 -0.06 14.71 5.42
N LYS A 386 0.36 14.72 6.69
CA LYS A 386 -0.43 14.12 7.78
C LYS A 386 -1.76 14.84 7.98
N GLN A 387 -1.81 16.15 7.90
CA GLN A 387 -3.09 16.88 7.99
C GLN A 387 -4.01 16.54 6.82
N MET A 388 -3.47 16.40 5.61
CA MET A 388 -4.23 15.91 4.45
C MET A 388 -4.82 14.52 4.69
N GLU A 389 -4.01 13.57 5.22
CA GLU A 389 -4.48 12.22 5.54
C GLU A 389 -5.61 12.23 6.58
N LEU A 390 -5.47 13.02 7.65
CA LEU A 390 -6.49 13.15 8.70
C LEU A 390 -7.79 13.75 8.15
N LEU A 391 -7.71 14.80 7.34
CA LEU A 391 -8.88 15.39 6.66
C LEU A 391 -9.55 14.38 5.72
N THR A 392 -8.77 13.59 5.00
CA THR A 392 -9.28 12.53 4.12
C THR A 392 -10.03 11.46 4.90
N VAL A 393 -9.49 11.02 6.04
CA VAL A 393 -10.15 10.05 6.91
C VAL A 393 -11.47 10.60 7.45
N GLU A 394 -11.48 11.83 7.95
CA GLU A 394 -12.70 12.46 8.47
C GLU A 394 -13.76 12.65 7.37
N ALA A 395 -13.36 13.09 6.18
CA ALA A 395 -14.27 13.21 5.04
C ALA A 395 -14.86 11.82 4.65
N ALA A 396 -14.04 10.77 4.62
CA ALA A 396 -14.49 9.42 4.34
C ALA A 396 -15.48 8.88 5.38
N MET A 397 -15.28 9.21 6.65
CA MET A 397 -16.15 8.76 7.75
C MET A 397 -17.49 9.50 7.81
N THR A 398 -17.49 10.79 7.46
CA THR A 398 -18.64 11.68 7.65
C THR A 398 -19.40 12.02 6.36
N GLY A 399 -18.78 11.82 5.18
CA GLY A 399 -19.32 12.30 3.90
C GLY A 399 -19.28 13.83 3.73
N SER A 400 -18.47 14.53 4.54
CA SER A 400 -18.37 15.97 4.49
C SER A 400 -17.65 16.46 3.24
N TYR A 401 -18.37 17.18 2.38
CA TYR A 401 -17.79 17.85 1.21
C TYR A 401 -16.74 18.88 1.60
N ASP A 402 -16.98 19.64 2.67
CA ASP A 402 -16.06 20.69 3.11
C ASP A 402 -14.72 20.10 3.58
N LEU A 403 -14.74 18.98 4.29
CA LEU A 403 -13.51 18.27 4.68
C LEU A 403 -12.79 17.67 3.47
N ALA A 404 -13.54 17.11 2.50
CA ALA A 404 -12.95 16.61 1.25
C ALA A 404 -12.28 17.76 0.47
N LEU A 405 -12.93 18.93 0.37
CA LEU A 405 -12.35 20.10 -0.26
C LEU A 405 -11.09 20.61 0.47
N GLN A 406 -11.09 20.62 1.81
CA GLN A 406 -9.91 20.98 2.59
C GLN A 406 -8.75 19.99 2.37
N ALA A 407 -9.03 18.68 2.30
CA ALA A 407 -8.02 17.67 1.98
C ALA A 407 -7.41 17.89 0.59
N PHE A 408 -8.23 18.28 -0.39
CA PHE A 408 -7.77 18.64 -1.73
C PHE A 408 -6.90 19.90 -1.72
N MET A 409 -7.37 20.97 -1.05
CA MET A 409 -6.68 22.26 -1.02
C MET A 409 -5.32 22.21 -0.32
N ILE A 410 -5.13 21.32 0.66
CA ILE A 410 -3.84 21.19 1.36
C ILE A 410 -2.85 20.27 0.64
N HIS A 411 -3.33 19.42 -0.29
CA HIS A 411 -2.46 18.44 -0.96
C HIS A 411 -1.58 19.12 -2.02
N PRO A 412 -0.23 19.02 -1.95
CA PRO A 412 0.66 19.74 -2.85
C PRO A 412 0.56 19.35 -4.33
N LEU A 413 0.10 18.15 -4.65
CA LEU A 413 -0.12 17.68 -6.03
C LEU A 413 -1.49 18.06 -6.62
N ILE A 414 -2.28 18.86 -5.90
CA ILE A 414 -3.59 19.34 -6.37
C ILE A 414 -3.49 20.86 -6.50
N ALA A 415 -3.86 21.39 -7.66
CA ALA A 415 -3.81 22.82 -7.89
C ALA A 415 -4.67 23.56 -6.86
N ASN A 416 -4.14 24.61 -6.26
CA ASN A 416 -4.86 25.44 -5.29
C ASN A 416 -5.55 26.62 -5.98
N ASP A 417 -6.53 26.31 -6.85
CA ASP A 417 -7.31 27.28 -7.61
C ASP A 417 -8.75 26.75 -7.90
N ALA A 418 -9.46 27.41 -8.78
CA ALA A 418 -10.83 27.05 -9.12
C ALA A 418 -10.98 25.60 -9.67
N ARG A 419 -9.94 25.03 -10.28
CA ARG A 419 -9.94 23.65 -10.81
C ARG A 419 -10.08 22.61 -9.70
N THR A 420 -9.61 22.89 -8.49
CA THR A 420 -9.69 21.98 -7.34
C THR A 420 -11.12 21.51 -7.10
N GLN A 421 -12.06 22.46 -7.07
CA GLN A 421 -13.48 22.13 -6.86
C GLN A 421 -14.08 21.37 -8.04
N VAL A 422 -13.69 21.71 -9.26
CA VAL A 422 -14.15 21.03 -10.47
C VAL A 422 -13.71 19.56 -10.46
N VAL A 423 -12.44 19.28 -10.16
CA VAL A 423 -11.91 17.91 -10.08
C VAL A 423 -12.57 17.12 -8.94
N LEU A 424 -12.78 17.76 -7.78
CA LEU A 424 -13.49 17.14 -6.67
C LEU A 424 -14.90 16.71 -7.08
N ASN A 425 -15.65 17.59 -7.74
CA ASN A 425 -17.01 17.32 -8.18
C ASN A 425 -17.06 16.22 -9.25
N GLU A 426 -16.19 16.28 -10.28
CA GLU A 426 -16.14 15.26 -11.33
C GLU A 426 -15.80 13.87 -10.74
N LEU A 427 -14.86 13.79 -9.81
CA LEU A 427 -14.53 12.54 -9.15
C LEU A 427 -15.66 12.02 -8.25
N LEU A 428 -16.40 12.90 -7.54
CA LEU A 428 -17.58 12.51 -6.77
C LEU A 428 -18.65 11.90 -7.66
N LEU A 429 -18.96 12.52 -8.79
CA LEU A 429 -19.92 12.01 -9.78
C LEU A 429 -19.44 10.69 -10.40
N ALA A 430 -18.18 10.61 -10.80
CA ALA A 430 -17.62 9.42 -11.46
C ALA A 430 -17.59 8.19 -10.54
N HIS A 431 -17.50 8.38 -9.24
CA HIS A 431 -17.43 7.30 -8.24
C HIS A 431 -18.69 7.17 -7.38
N GLU A 432 -19.79 7.80 -7.74
CA GLU A 432 -21.03 7.86 -6.97
C GLU A 432 -21.46 6.50 -6.41
N SER A 433 -21.41 5.45 -7.22
CA SER A 433 -21.84 4.09 -6.82
C SER A 433 -21.02 3.48 -5.67
N TYR A 434 -19.84 4.03 -5.39
CA TYR A 434 -18.94 3.56 -4.33
C TYR A 434 -18.84 4.53 -3.15
N LEU A 435 -19.58 5.62 -3.17
CA LEU A 435 -19.49 6.72 -2.22
C LEU A 435 -20.85 7.05 -1.55
N PRO A 436 -21.53 6.08 -0.93
CA PRO A 436 -22.85 6.31 -0.32
C PRO A 436 -22.80 7.40 0.77
N GLN A 437 -21.67 7.56 1.46
CA GLN A 437 -21.48 8.60 2.47
C GLN A 437 -21.51 10.02 1.90
N PHE A 438 -21.24 10.22 0.61
CA PHE A 438 -21.30 11.52 -0.07
C PHE A 438 -22.59 11.77 -0.84
N HIS A 439 -23.61 10.90 -0.70
CA HIS A 439 -24.85 10.96 -1.46
C HIS A 439 -25.47 12.36 -1.52
N ASP A 440 -25.67 13.03 -0.36
CA ASP A 440 -26.26 14.35 -0.30
C ASP A 440 -25.46 15.43 -1.05
N SER A 441 -24.14 15.29 -1.04
CA SER A 441 -23.23 16.21 -1.74
C SER A 441 -23.30 15.99 -3.25
N ILE A 442 -23.33 14.75 -3.69
CA ILE A 442 -23.46 14.35 -5.10
C ILE A 442 -24.78 14.84 -5.68
N GLU A 443 -25.90 14.66 -4.97
CA GLU A 443 -27.21 15.17 -5.43
C GLU A 443 -27.24 16.71 -5.56
N LYS A 444 -26.57 17.42 -4.65
CA LYS A 444 -26.45 18.89 -4.77
C LYS A 444 -25.60 19.34 -5.96
N ILE A 445 -24.58 18.54 -6.35
CA ILE A 445 -23.76 18.81 -7.53
C ILE A 445 -24.61 18.63 -8.80
N LYS A 446 -25.33 17.51 -8.94
CA LYS A 446 -26.22 17.22 -10.08
C LYS A 446 -27.30 18.28 -10.32
N ILE A 447 -27.82 18.90 -9.26
CA ILE A 447 -28.85 19.94 -9.37
C ILE A 447 -28.26 21.27 -9.91
N LYS A 448 -26.95 21.50 -9.73
CA LYS A 448 -26.28 22.74 -10.16
C LYS A 448 -25.74 22.67 -11.60
N GLU A 449 -25.55 21.47 -12.13
CA GLU A 449 -25.22 21.24 -13.55
C GLU A 449 -26.49 21.26 -14.41
#